data_7b9be8e2968438917e66d129799dfe60
#
_entry.id   7b9be8e2968438917e66d129799dfe60
#
_cell.length_a   1.000
_cell.length_b   1.000
_cell.length_c   1.000
_cell.angle_alpha   90.00
_cell.angle_beta   90.00
_cell.angle_gamma   90.00
#
_symmetry.space_group_name_H-M   'P 1'
#
loop_
_entity.id
_entity.type
_entity.pdbx_description
1 polymer ?
#
loop_
_entity_poly.entity_id
_entity_poly.type
_entity_poly.pdbx_seq_one_letter_code
_entity_poly.pdbx_strand_id
1 'polypeptide(L)'
;NHHIVLMYITSHKKYLDEALNLNAARFFEKPIDSKRFYDGLDNALKRIDNTTIKFFLKENNASVRINASDIIYIEIEPIGHRKTKVVTEEKTYISSNKIAFWEEHLISSLFVKTHKSYIINMEYITKYENDIVQLDNNYNIPVSRNFKSAVHKAFVRYMTGM
;
A
#
# COMPACT_ATOMS: atom_id res chain seq x y z
N ASN A 1 -5.30 -14.43 10.60
CA ASN A 1 -6.03 -13.77 9.52
C ASN A 1 -5.50 -14.31 8.20
N HIS A 2 -6.36 -15.02 7.46
CA HIS A 2 -6.05 -15.41 6.09
C HIS A 2 -6.45 -14.22 5.21
N HIS A 3 -5.48 -13.56 4.61
CA HIS A 3 -5.74 -12.52 3.62
C HIS A 3 -6.26 -13.21 2.35
N ILE A 4 -7.53 -13.01 2.07
CA ILE A 4 -8.17 -13.51 0.85
C ILE A 4 -8.15 -12.37 -0.17
N VAL A 5 -7.62 -12.64 -1.36
CA VAL A 5 -7.72 -11.74 -2.50
C VAL A 5 -8.87 -12.20 -3.38
N LEU A 6 -9.94 -11.42 -3.43
CA LEU A 6 -11.12 -11.71 -4.21
C LEU A 6 -10.97 -11.16 -5.63
N MET A 7 -11.19 -12.01 -6.64
CA MET A 7 -11.29 -11.62 -8.03
C MET A 7 -12.71 -11.94 -8.52
N TYR A 8 -13.40 -10.97 -9.08
CA TYR A 8 -14.78 -11.13 -9.55
C TYR A 8 -14.83 -11.31 -11.07
N ILE A 9 -15.45 -12.40 -11.54
CA ILE A 9 -15.54 -12.72 -12.96
C ILE A 9 -17.00 -12.95 -13.32
N THR A 10 -17.56 -12.14 -14.24
CA THR A 10 -18.97 -12.21 -14.59
C THR A 10 -19.23 -11.82 -16.06
N SER A 11 -20.38 -12.23 -16.59
CA SER A 11 -20.89 -11.76 -17.89
C SER A 11 -21.71 -10.46 -17.78
N HIS A 12 -21.91 -9.94 -16.58
CA HIS A 12 -22.84 -8.84 -16.33
C HIS A 12 -22.20 -7.68 -15.56
N LYS A 13 -22.10 -6.53 -16.21
CA LYS A 13 -21.56 -5.30 -15.60
C LYS A 13 -22.31 -4.82 -14.35
N LYS A 14 -23.58 -5.18 -14.22
CA LYS A 14 -24.39 -4.78 -13.06
C LYS A 14 -23.83 -5.22 -11.70
N TYR A 15 -22.97 -6.22 -11.67
CA TYR A 15 -22.34 -6.72 -10.45
C TYR A 15 -21.04 -5.97 -10.08
N LEU A 16 -20.72 -4.88 -10.79
CA LEU A 16 -19.52 -4.08 -10.48
C LEU A 16 -19.61 -3.45 -9.08
N ASP A 17 -20.77 -2.91 -8.73
CA ASP A 17 -20.99 -2.30 -7.41
C ASP A 17 -20.86 -3.32 -6.28
N GLU A 18 -21.37 -4.55 -6.49
CA GLU A 18 -21.19 -5.64 -5.52
C GLU A 18 -19.71 -6.03 -5.36
N ALA A 19 -18.98 -6.11 -6.48
CA ALA A 19 -17.55 -6.41 -6.44
C ALA A 19 -16.75 -5.33 -5.69
N LEU A 20 -17.12 -4.05 -5.86
CA LEU A 20 -16.53 -2.92 -5.12
C LEU A 20 -16.87 -3.00 -3.63
N ASN A 21 -18.14 -3.29 -3.29
CA ASN A 21 -18.57 -3.44 -1.89
C ASN A 21 -17.88 -4.60 -1.17
N LEU A 22 -17.52 -5.66 -1.91
CA LEU A 22 -16.78 -6.81 -1.42
C LEU A 22 -15.25 -6.57 -1.41
N ASN A 23 -14.81 -5.35 -1.74
CA ASN A 23 -13.39 -5.00 -1.86
C ASN A 23 -12.63 -5.96 -2.79
N ALA A 24 -13.27 -6.34 -3.91
CA ALA A 24 -12.63 -7.22 -4.88
C ALA A 24 -11.38 -6.56 -5.47
N ALA A 25 -10.27 -7.27 -5.45
CA ALA A 25 -9.01 -6.79 -6.01
C ALA A 25 -9.10 -6.58 -7.53
N ARG A 26 -10.02 -7.30 -8.20
CA ARG A 26 -10.24 -7.23 -9.65
C ARG A 26 -11.66 -7.61 -10.03
N PHE A 27 -12.14 -6.94 -11.06
CA PHE A 27 -13.37 -7.27 -11.75
C PHE A 27 -13.07 -7.55 -13.24
N PHE A 28 -13.51 -8.72 -13.72
CA PHE A 28 -13.38 -9.10 -15.13
C PHE A 28 -14.76 -9.38 -15.72
N GLU A 29 -15.02 -8.76 -16.85
CA GLU A 29 -16.20 -9.08 -17.66
C GLU A 29 -15.83 -10.14 -18.71
N LYS A 30 -16.73 -11.10 -18.92
CA LYS A 30 -16.60 -12.10 -19.98
C LYS A 30 -17.04 -11.51 -21.34
N PRO A 31 -16.32 -11.78 -22.44
CA PRO A 31 -15.15 -12.65 -22.57
C PRO A 31 -13.90 -12.02 -21.96
N ILE A 32 -13.08 -12.86 -21.28
CA ILE A 32 -11.90 -12.39 -20.57
C ILE A 32 -10.75 -12.24 -21.56
N ASP A 33 -10.14 -11.06 -21.60
CA ASP A 33 -8.83 -10.86 -22.23
C ASP A 33 -7.74 -11.56 -21.42
N SER A 34 -7.04 -12.49 -22.04
CA SER A 34 -6.05 -13.34 -21.37
C SER A 34 -4.93 -12.51 -20.76
N LYS A 35 -4.40 -11.50 -21.48
CA LYS A 35 -3.33 -10.64 -20.98
C LYS A 35 -3.78 -9.89 -19.74
N ARG A 36 -4.93 -9.24 -19.80
CA ARG A 36 -5.52 -8.50 -18.68
C ARG A 36 -5.78 -9.39 -17.47
N PHE A 37 -6.17 -10.66 -17.71
CA PHE A 37 -6.38 -11.63 -16.64
C PHE A 37 -5.08 -12.00 -15.95
N TYR A 38 -4.03 -12.35 -16.71
CA TYR A 38 -2.74 -12.69 -16.13
C TYR A 38 -2.09 -11.52 -15.42
N ASP A 39 -2.17 -10.30 -15.97
CA ASP A 39 -1.68 -9.09 -15.30
C ASP A 39 -2.42 -8.85 -13.97
N GLY A 40 -3.73 -9.10 -13.95
CA GLY A 40 -4.55 -9.03 -12.73
C GLY A 40 -4.20 -10.10 -11.70
N LEU A 41 -3.92 -11.32 -12.16
CA LEU A 41 -3.52 -12.43 -11.31
C LEU A 41 -2.13 -12.16 -10.69
N ASP A 42 -1.16 -11.70 -11.48
CA ASP A 42 0.17 -11.32 -10.98
C ASP A 42 0.10 -10.23 -9.90
N ASN A 43 -0.77 -9.24 -10.13
CA ASN A 43 -0.99 -8.19 -9.12
C ASN A 43 -1.66 -8.75 -7.84
N ALA A 44 -2.61 -9.68 -7.99
CA ALA A 44 -3.24 -10.35 -6.84
C ALA A 44 -2.23 -11.20 -6.07
N LEU A 45 -1.37 -11.94 -6.76
CA LEU A 45 -0.29 -12.73 -6.14
C LEU A 45 0.71 -11.82 -5.41
N LYS A 46 1.12 -10.70 -6.01
CA LYS A 46 1.97 -9.70 -5.34
C LYS A 46 1.33 -9.13 -4.07
N ARG A 47 0.00 -8.97 -4.04
CA ARG A 47 -0.71 -8.56 -2.81
C ARG A 47 -0.62 -9.65 -1.74
N ILE A 48 -0.77 -10.92 -2.11
CA ILE A 48 -0.61 -12.04 -1.18
C ILE A 48 0.84 -12.13 -0.69
N ASP A 49 1.83 -11.99 -1.57
CA ASP A 49 3.24 -11.99 -1.20
C ASP A 49 3.58 -10.86 -0.21
N ASN A 50 2.97 -9.68 -0.37
CA ASN A 50 3.14 -8.56 0.57
C ASN A 50 2.69 -8.89 2.00
N THR A 51 1.67 -9.72 2.17
CA THR A 51 1.25 -10.17 3.50
C THR A 51 2.28 -11.12 4.12
N THR A 52 3.21 -11.66 3.32
CA THR A 52 4.29 -12.55 3.79
C THR A 52 5.56 -11.80 4.17
N ILE A 53 5.77 -10.56 3.69
CA ILE A 53 6.93 -9.75 4.07
C ILE A 53 6.80 -9.33 5.54
N LYS A 54 7.82 -9.68 6.31
CA LYS A 54 7.88 -9.42 7.74
C LYS A 54 9.12 -8.63 8.08
N PHE A 55 8.95 -7.64 8.92
CA PHE A 55 10.04 -6.87 9.50
C PHE A 55 10.15 -7.14 10.98
N PHE A 56 11.38 -7.09 11.50
CA PHE A 56 11.63 -7.15 12.92
C PHE A 56 12.09 -5.78 13.39
N LEU A 57 11.31 -5.17 14.26
CA LEU A 57 11.60 -3.87 14.85
C LEU A 57 11.97 -4.03 16.33
N LYS A 58 12.89 -3.20 16.79
CA LYS A 58 13.25 -3.21 18.21
C LYS A 58 12.27 -2.37 19.02
N GLU A 59 11.77 -2.93 20.09
CA GLU A 59 10.94 -2.25 21.08
C GLU A 59 11.36 -2.72 22.48
N ASN A 60 11.84 -1.77 23.32
CA ASN A 60 12.18 -2.06 24.72
C ASN A 60 13.02 -3.35 24.93
N ASN A 61 14.11 -3.51 24.18
CA ASN A 61 14.97 -4.70 24.16
C ASN A 61 14.35 -5.99 23.59
N ALA A 62 13.10 -5.95 23.11
CA ALA A 62 12.47 -7.04 22.37
C ALA A 62 12.55 -6.79 20.85
N SER A 63 12.48 -7.87 20.07
CA SER A 63 12.26 -7.81 18.64
C SER A 63 10.80 -8.14 18.36
N VAL A 64 10.06 -7.17 17.85
CA VAL A 64 8.65 -7.33 17.48
C VAL A 64 8.55 -7.56 15.98
N ARG A 65 7.84 -8.59 15.59
CA ARG A 65 7.53 -8.88 14.19
C ARG A 65 6.30 -8.11 13.75
N ILE A 66 6.43 -7.35 12.67
CA ILE A 66 5.30 -6.70 11.98
C ILE A 66 5.21 -7.23 10.55
N ASN A 67 4.00 -7.30 9.99
CA ASN A 67 3.82 -7.59 8.57
C ASN A 67 3.87 -6.27 7.79
N ALA A 68 4.36 -6.31 6.55
CA ALA A 68 4.35 -5.12 5.69
C ALA A 68 2.94 -4.59 5.47
N SER A 69 1.94 -5.49 5.35
CA SER A 69 0.53 -5.13 5.20
C SER A 69 -0.03 -4.27 6.34
N ASP A 70 0.50 -4.42 7.55
CA ASP A 70 0.01 -3.71 8.73
C ASP A 70 0.56 -2.28 8.81
N ILE A 71 1.53 -1.94 7.94
CA ILE A 71 2.15 -0.61 7.89
C ILE A 71 1.22 0.34 7.12
N ILE A 72 0.78 1.41 7.78
CA ILE A 72 -0.01 2.48 7.17
C ILE A 72 0.91 3.44 6.42
N TYR A 73 1.95 3.94 7.10
CA TYR A 73 2.98 4.78 6.49
C TYR A 73 4.28 4.75 7.28
N ILE A 74 5.34 5.24 6.65
CA ILE A 74 6.66 5.42 7.26
C ILE A 74 7.09 6.87 7.06
N GLU A 75 7.58 7.48 8.13
CA GLU A 75 8.13 8.84 8.09
C GLU A 75 9.54 8.90 8.71
N ILE A 76 10.34 9.86 8.26
CA ILE A 76 11.61 10.15 8.92
C ILE A 76 11.31 10.78 10.29
N GLU A 77 11.91 10.24 11.36
CA GLU A 77 11.79 10.80 12.70
C GLU A 77 12.38 12.22 12.75
N PRO A 78 11.56 13.23 13.14
CA PRO A 78 12.03 14.62 13.18
C PRO A 78 13.21 14.86 14.11
N ILE A 79 13.25 14.15 15.24
CA ILE A 79 14.31 14.23 16.25
C ILE A 79 15.28 13.08 16.04
N GLY A 80 16.30 13.31 15.21
CA GLY A 80 17.33 12.28 14.98
C GLY A 80 17.33 11.64 13.59
N HIS A 81 17.20 12.41 12.55
CA HIS A 81 17.21 12.18 11.08
C HIS A 81 17.75 10.84 10.50
N ARG A 82 18.23 9.93 11.34
CA ARG A 82 18.72 8.59 10.96
C ARG A 82 17.75 7.47 11.28
N LYS A 83 16.60 7.80 11.87
CA LYS A 83 15.56 6.83 12.27
C LYS A 83 14.29 7.09 11.48
N THR A 84 13.42 6.09 11.43
CA THR A 84 12.09 6.23 10.86
C THR A 84 11.04 5.81 11.87
N LYS A 85 9.89 6.48 11.82
CA LYS A 85 8.66 6.01 12.45
C LYS A 85 7.93 5.10 11.48
N VAL A 86 7.55 3.93 11.95
CA VAL A 86 6.72 2.97 11.24
C VAL A 86 5.37 2.95 11.93
N VAL A 87 4.38 3.51 11.27
CA VAL A 87 3.00 3.63 11.80
C VAL A 87 2.17 2.46 11.32
N THR A 88 1.59 1.73 12.23
CA THR A 88 0.68 0.61 11.98
C THR A 88 -0.70 0.90 12.59
N GLU A 89 -1.67 0.05 12.33
CA GLU A 89 -3.00 0.18 12.95
C GLU A 89 -2.96 0.11 14.48
N GLU A 90 -2.06 -0.71 15.03
CA GLU A 90 -1.99 -0.91 16.48
C GLU A 90 -1.20 0.18 17.19
N LYS A 91 -0.03 0.55 16.64
CA LYS A 91 0.88 1.51 17.26
C LYS A 91 1.99 2.00 16.32
N THR A 92 2.78 2.92 16.83
CA THR A 92 3.97 3.46 16.15
C THR A 92 5.24 2.83 16.70
N TYR A 93 6.13 2.41 15.80
CA TYR A 93 7.45 1.88 16.12
C TYR A 93 8.53 2.86 15.66
N ILE A 94 9.64 2.91 16.39
CA ILE A 94 10.85 3.63 15.97
C ILE A 94 11.85 2.61 15.42
N SER A 95 12.21 2.77 14.15
CA SER A 95 13.19 1.93 13.48
C SER A 95 14.52 2.66 13.31
N SER A 96 15.63 1.95 13.50
CA SER A 96 16.97 2.43 13.16
C SER A 96 17.24 2.45 11.66
N ASN A 97 16.38 1.84 10.86
CA ASN A 97 16.51 1.84 9.41
C ASN A 97 16.22 3.22 8.83
N LYS A 98 16.97 3.59 7.81
CA LYS A 98 16.72 4.82 7.04
C LYS A 98 15.55 4.63 6.07
N ILE A 99 14.99 5.75 5.60
CA ILE A 99 13.90 5.72 4.61
C ILE A 99 14.27 4.94 3.33
N ALA A 100 15.55 4.99 2.91
CA ALA A 100 16.04 4.25 1.75
C ALA A 100 15.96 2.72 1.91
N PHE A 101 16.15 2.21 3.13
CA PHE A 101 15.95 0.79 3.42
C PHE A 101 14.51 0.37 3.11
N TRP A 102 13.55 1.17 3.52
CA TRP A 102 12.13 0.89 3.29
C TRP A 102 11.76 0.98 1.81
N GLU A 103 12.34 1.95 1.06
CA GLU A 103 12.15 2.01 -0.40
C GLU A 103 12.62 0.75 -1.11
N GLU A 104 13.70 0.15 -0.65
CA GLU A 104 14.28 -1.05 -1.26
C GLU A 104 13.51 -2.33 -0.91
N HIS A 105 12.96 -2.42 0.31
CA HIS A 105 12.39 -3.66 0.84
C HIS A 105 10.85 -3.70 0.82
N LEU A 106 10.19 -2.55 0.63
CA LEU A 106 8.74 -2.49 0.48
C LEU A 106 8.36 -2.64 -1.00
N ILE A 107 7.32 -3.39 -1.26
CA ILE A 107 6.89 -3.67 -2.63
C ILE A 107 6.20 -2.45 -3.24
N SER A 108 6.70 -2.00 -4.38
CA SER A 108 6.25 -0.82 -5.13
C SER A 108 4.80 -0.89 -5.65
N SER A 109 4.16 -2.06 -5.61
CA SER A 109 2.75 -2.20 -5.98
C SER A 109 1.77 -1.76 -4.89
N LEU A 110 2.22 -1.73 -3.62
CA LEU A 110 1.41 -1.28 -2.47
C LEU A 110 1.93 0.01 -1.86
N PHE A 111 3.22 0.24 -1.93
CA PHE A 111 3.85 1.39 -1.29
C PHE A 111 4.31 2.42 -2.30
N VAL A 112 4.11 3.68 -1.99
CA VAL A 112 4.58 4.79 -2.81
C VAL A 112 5.21 5.87 -1.95
N LYS A 113 6.31 6.42 -2.42
CA LYS A 113 6.96 7.58 -1.80
C LYS A 113 6.26 8.85 -2.23
N THR A 114 5.73 9.60 -1.28
CA THR A 114 5.01 10.87 -1.52
C THR A 114 5.87 12.10 -1.29
N HIS A 115 6.90 11.94 -0.45
CA HIS A 115 7.82 12.99 -0.05
C HIS A 115 9.19 12.39 0.25
N LYS A 116 10.25 13.21 0.28
CA LYS A 116 11.58 12.73 0.73
C LYS A 116 11.57 12.03 2.07
N SER A 117 10.57 12.35 2.91
CA SER A 117 10.44 11.85 4.28
C SER A 117 9.28 10.89 4.49
N TYR A 118 8.47 10.59 3.46
CA TYR A 118 7.28 9.76 3.61
C TYR A 118 7.18 8.66 2.57
N ILE A 119 6.83 7.47 3.02
CA ILE A 119 6.36 6.34 2.21
C ILE A 119 5.01 5.92 2.77
N ILE A 120 4.00 5.77 1.93
CA ILE A 120 2.66 5.39 2.33
C ILE A 120 2.27 4.04 1.72
N ASN A 121 1.41 3.34 2.41
CA ASN A 121 0.71 2.17 1.88
C ASN A 121 -0.58 2.64 1.20
N MET A 122 -0.74 2.31 -0.08
CA MET A 122 -1.88 2.75 -0.88
C MET A 122 -3.20 2.07 -0.48
N GLU A 123 -3.16 0.96 0.24
CA GLU A 123 -4.36 0.30 0.78
C GLU A 123 -5.11 1.16 1.80
N TYR A 124 -4.39 2.04 2.50
CA TYR A 124 -4.96 2.91 3.52
C TYR A 124 -5.37 4.30 2.99
N ILE A 125 -5.30 4.53 1.66
CA ILE A 125 -5.70 5.82 1.09
C ILE A 125 -7.23 5.93 1.09
N THR A 126 -7.74 6.94 1.80
CA THR A 126 -9.16 7.29 1.80
C THR A 126 -9.46 8.45 0.85
N LYS A 127 -8.50 9.37 0.63
CA LYS A 127 -8.66 10.52 -0.25
C LYS A 127 -7.32 11.03 -0.77
N TYR A 128 -7.29 11.49 -2.01
CA TYR A 128 -6.14 12.21 -2.59
C TYR A 128 -6.63 13.51 -3.23
N GLU A 129 -6.24 14.64 -2.67
CA GLU A 129 -6.66 15.97 -3.12
C GLU A 129 -5.63 17.03 -2.72
N ASN A 130 -5.44 18.05 -3.58
CA ASN A 130 -4.63 19.23 -3.27
C ASN A 130 -3.22 18.93 -2.74
N ASP A 131 -2.54 17.91 -3.32
CA ASP A 131 -1.20 17.48 -2.91
C ASP A 131 -1.12 16.89 -1.48
N ILE A 132 -2.24 16.45 -0.96
CA ILE A 132 -2.35 15.73 0.31
C ILE A 132 -3.01 14.38 0.05
N VAL A 133 -2.41 13.33 0.58
CA VAL A 133 -3.04 12.02 0.68
C VAL A 133 -3.56 11.87 2.09
N GLN A 134 -4.84 11.66 2.22
CA GLN A 134 -5.48 11.28 3.48
C GLN A 134 -5.49 9.75 3.58
N LEU A 135 -4.98 9.24 4.69
CA LEU A 135 -5.00 7.81 5.02
C LEU A 135 -6.04 7.55 6.11
N ASP A 136 -6.30 6.28 6.36
CA ASP A 136 -7.12 5.85 7.49
C ASP A 136 -6.64 6.50 8.80
N ASN A 137 -7.57 6.67 9.76
CA ASN A 137 -7.35 7.42 11.01
C ASN A 137 -7.00 8.90 10.80
N ASN A 138 -7.38 9.48 9.64
CA ASN A 138 -7.20 10.90 9.31
C ASN A 138 -5.75 11.40 9.26
N TYR A 139 -4.80 10.52 8.97
CA TYR A 139 -3.44 10.96 8.67
C TYR A 139 -3.39 11.71 7.35
N ASN A 140 -2.84 12.94 7.36
CA ASN A 140 -2.67 13.77 6.18
C ASN A 140 -1.21 13.82 5.78
N ILE A 141 -0.85 13.18 4.68
CA ILE A 141 0.53 13.04 4.22
C ILE A 141 0.75 13.94 3.00
N PRO A 142 1.77 14.82 3.02
CA PRO A 142 2.04 15.71 1.89
C PRO A 142 2.63 14.94 0.68
N VAL A 143 2.25 15.39 -0.52
CA VAL A 143 2.86 14.96 -1.77
C VAL A 143 3.71 16.11 -2.32
N SER A 144 5.02 15.97 -2.30
CA SER A 144 5.89 17.00 -2.83
C SER A 144 5.91 17.01 -4.38
N ARG A 145 6.22 18.15 -4.98
CA ARG A 145 6.19 18.36 -6.44
C ARG A 145 6.92 17.27 -7.22
N ASN A 146 8.09 16.85 -6.72
CA ASN A 146 8.92 15.85 -7.40
C ASN A 146 8.31 14.43 -7.40
N PHE A 147 7.36 14.15 -6.52
CA PHE A 147 6.73 12.85 -6.38
C PHE A 147 5.32 12.78 -6.96
N LYS A 148 4.69 13.91 -7.32
CA LYS A 148 3.31 13.96 -7.85
C LYS A 148 3.07 12.99 -9.00
N SER A 149 3.94 13.01 -10.01
CA SER A 149 3.79 12.13 -11.18
C SER A 149 3.90 10.64 -10.79
N ALA A 150 4.85 10.30 -9.91
CA ALA A 150 5.04 8.93 -9.44
C ALA A 150 3.85 8.46 -8.59
N VAL A 151 3.37 9.32 -7.68
CA VAL A 151 2.19 9.03 -6.85
C VAL A 151 0.95 8.85 -7.71
N HIS A 152 0.70 9.75 -8.66
CA HIS A 152 -0.45 9.64 -9.56
C HIS A 152 -0.41 8.34 -10.37
N LYS A 153 0.73 8.01 -10.97
CA LYS A 153 0.90 6.75 -11.72
C LYS A 153 0.71 5.52 -10.84
N ALA A 154 1.29 5.52 -9.64
CA ALA A 154 1.15 4.41 -8.70
C ALA A 154 -0.31 4.24 -8.26
N PHE A 155 -0.99 5.34 -7.94
CA PHE A 155 -2.39 5.34 -7.54
C PHE A 155 -3.31 4.85 -8.67
N VAL A 156 -3.15 5.36 -9.90
CA VAL A 156 -3.91 4.88 -11.06
C VAL A 156 -3.66 3.39 -11.27
N ARG A 157 -2.42 2.93 -11.23
CA ARG A 157 -2.08 1.51 -11.36
C ARG A 157 -2.71 0.68 -10.24
N TYR A 158 -2.70 1.17 -9.02
CA TYR A 158 -3.32 0.51 -7.87
C TYR A 158 -4.83 0.36 -8.06
N MET A 159 -5.52 1.44 -8.49
CA MET A 159 -6.97 1.46 -8.70
C MET A 159 -7.41 0.67 -9.92
N THR A 160 -6.67 0.76 -11.03
CA THR A 160 -7.03 0.11 -12.30
C THR A 160 -6.41 -1.27 -12.46
N GLY A 161 -5.34 -1.52 -11.72
CA GLY A 161 -4.57 -2.74 -11.75
C GLY A 161 -3.80 -3.00 -13.04
N MET A 162 -3.59 -1.94 -13.78
CA MET A 162 -2.69 -1.96 -14.94
C MET A 162 -1.24 -1.80 -14.53
#